data_030ac2500875b7d744c5d706c304a137
#
_entry.id   030ac2500875b7d744c5d706c304a137
#
_cell.length_a   1.000
_cell.length_b   1.000
_cell.length_c   1.000
_cell.angle_alpha   90.00
_cell.angle_beta   90.00
_cell.angle_gamma   90.00
#
_symmetry.space_group_name_H-M   'P 1'
#
loop_
_entity.id
_entity.type
_entity.pdbx_description
1 polymer ?
#
loop_
_entity_poly.entity_id
_entity_poly.type
_entity_poly.pdbx_seq_one_letter_code
_entity_poly.pdbx_strand_id
1 'polypeptide(L)'
;GIIPNIYKGQMSGEFLIKGQAAFDMSIYDKSHLVSTVLQDTDGQFIGLSVAEDLAFALENDVTALDEMKNRVYKWAEKLDLISLLNQRPQDLSGGQKQRVSLAGVLIDESPILLFDEPLANLDPKSGQDIIELIDQIHKEEGTTTLIIEHRLEDVLHRPVDRIVLINDGRILFNGSPDQLLATDLLTQNGIREPLYLTTLRQLGVDLAKEEQLADLDNLSISKAQVQLQNELAKETPELHSLFRLDDVSFSYDDRPILKSLHLDIKKGEKIAIVGKNGAGKSTLAKA
;
A
#
# COMPACT_ATOMS: atom_id res chain seq x y z
N GLY A 1 5.69 16.07 14.52
CA GLY A 1 6.75 16.82 14.27
C GLY A 1 6.75 17.92 13.23
N ILE A 2 6.30 17.69 12.01
CA ILE A 2 6.38 18.66 10.91
C ILE A 2 5.44 19.84 11.17
N ILE A 3 4.22 19.57 11.62
CA ILE A 3 3.24 20.60 12.02
C ILE A 3 3.29 20.73 13.56
N PRO A 4 3.29 21.92 14.11
CA PRO A 4 3.33 23.26 13.49
C PRO A 4 4.75 23.80 13.26
N ASN A 5 5.80 23.00 13.47
CA ASN A 5 7.19 23.50 13.53
C ASN A 5 7.72 23.95 12.17
N ILE A 6 7.54 23.12 11.13
CA ILE A 6 7.97 23.42 9.75
C ILE A 6 6.82 24.08 8.99
N TYR A 7 5.64 23.48 8.98
CA TYR A 7 4.43 24.10 8.44
C TYR A 7 3.73 24.89 9.54
N LYS A 8 3.86 26.20 9.50
CA LYS A 8 3.29 27.12 10.49
C LYS A 8 1.75 27.06 10.46
N GLY A 9 1.15 26.95 11.63
CA GLY A 9 -0.29 26.92 11.81
C GLY A 9 -0.67 27.10 13.27
N GLN A 10 -1.96 27.30 13.54
CA GLN A 10 -2.48 27.33 14.89
C GLN A 10 -3.03 25.95 15.23
N MET A 11 -2.57 25.39 16.33
CA MET A 11 -3.08 24.15 16.89
C MET A 11 -3.68 24.42 18.25
N SER A 12 -4.82 23.78 18.55
CA SER A 12 -5.51 23.86 19.84
C SER A 12 -5.98 22.47 20.26
N GLY A 13 -6.23 22.29 21.53
CA GLY A 13 -6.61 21.00 22.10
C GLY A 13 -5.43 20.28 22.75
N GLU A 14 -5.61 19.02 23.06
CA GLU A 14 -4.61 18.14 23.67
C GLU A 14 -4.17 17.07 22.67
N PHE A 15 -2.85 16.86 22.59
CA PHE A 15 -2.26 15.78 21.81
C PHE A 15 -1.25 15.03 22.68
N LEU A 16 -1.54 13.78 22.98
CA LEU A 16 -0.71 12.93 23.84
C LEU A 16 -0.12 11.75 23.06
N ILE A 17 1.15 11.46 23.30
CA ILE A 17 1.83 10.24 22.85
C ILE A 17 2.28 9.51 24.12
N LYS A 18 1.81 8.28 24.34
CA LYS A 18 2.07 7.52 25.57
C LYS A 18 1.78 8.31 26.86
N GLY A 19 0.72 9.14 26.83
CA GLY A 19 0.30 9.96 27.98
C GLY A 19 1.13 11.23 28.22
N GLN A 20 2.09 11.55 27.36
CA GLN A 20 2.91 12.76 27.44
C GLN A 20 2.48 13.78 26.38
N ALA A 21 2.47 15.07 26.75
CA ALA A 21 2.08 16.15 25.85
C ALA A 21 3.05 16.24 24.65
N ALA A 22 2.56 15.87 23.48
CA ALA A 22 3.39 15.80 22.26
C ALA A 22 3.87 17.18 21.78
N PHE A 23 3.20 18.28 22.19
CA PHE A 23 3.65 19.63 21.86
C PHE A 23 4.95 20.01 22.58
N ASP A 24 5.17 19.46 23.77
CA ASP A 24 6.32 19.76 24.60
C ASP A 24 7.54 18.87 24.28
N MET A 25 7.32 17.81 23.49
CA MET A 25 8.39 16.87 23.08
C MET A 25 9.26 17.48 21.98
N SER A 26 10.57 17.27 22.04
CA SER A 26 11.48 17.56 20.95
C SER A 26 11.19 16.66 19.73
N ILE A 27 11.71 17.03 18.55
CA ILE A 27 11.63 16.15 17.37
C ILE A 27 12.38 14.83 17.60
N TYR A 28 13.50 14.91 18.30
CA TYR A 28 14.31 13.74 18.69
C TYR A 28 13.52 12.79 19.60
N ASP A 29 12.88 13.28 20.66
CA ASP A 29 12.05 12.42 21.53
C ASP A 29 10.90 11.78 20.77
N LYS A 30 10.29 12.50 19.83
CA LYS A 30 9.22 11.98 18.99
C LYS A 30 9.68 10.89 18.03
N SER A 31 10.88 11.03 17.44
CA SER A 31 11.41 10.04 16.48
C SER A 31 11.60 8.66 17.12
N HIS A 32 11.92 8.58 18.41
CA HIS A 32 12.03 7.33 19.16
C HIS A 32 10.66 6.71 19.56
N LEU A 33 9.59 7.47 19.41
CA LEU A 33 8.23 6.97 19.72
C LEU A 33 7.40 6.67 18.49
N VAL A 34 7.63 7.41 17.40
CA VAL A 34 6.84 7.32 16.18
C VAL A 34 7.76 7.37 14.98
N SER A 35 7.83 6.30 14.25
CA SER A 35 8.53 6.23 12.97
C SER A 35 7.53 6.28 11.81
N THR A 36 7.88 6.97 10.73
CA THR A 36 6.97 7.23 9.61
C THR A 36 7.57 6.81 8.28
N VAL A 37 6.85 5.98 7.54
CA VAL A 37 7.09 5.73 6.11
C VAL A 37 6.26 6.72 5.31
N LEU A 38 6.92 7.57 4.53
CA LEU A 38 6.27 8.61 3.73
C LEU A 38 5.83 8.05 2.36
N GLN A 39 4.88 8.72 1.72
CA GLN A 39 4.35 8.41 0.40
C GLN A 39 5.45 8.39 -0.69
N ASP A 40 6.34 9.38 -0.69
CA ASP A 40 7.48 9.46 -1.61
C ASP A 40 8.71 8.79 -0.99
N THR A 41 8.91 7.52 -1.31
CA THR A 41 10.06 6.75 -0.84
C THR A 41 11.38 7.22 -1.47
N ASP A 42 11.36 7.73 -2.70
CA ASP A 42 12.58 8.21 -3.38
C ASP A 42 13.18 9.44 -2.68
N GLY A 43 12.32 10.30 -2.13
CA GLY A 43 12.74 11.48 -1.36
C GLY A 43 13.28 11.17 0.03
N GLN A 44 13.18 9.93 0.51
CA GLN A 44 13.65 9.52 1.84
C GLN A 44 15.09 9.00 1.86
N PHE A 45 15.63 8.52 0.72
CA PHE A 45 16.94 7.90 0.67
C PHE A 45 18.07 8.94 0.78
N ILE A 46 18.94 8.74 1.77
CA ILE A 46 20.08 9.59 2.08
C ILE A 46 21.39 8.86 1.80
N GLY A 47 21.43 7.54 2.04
CA GLY A 47 22.59 6.68 1.84
C GLY A 47 22.98 6.52 0.37
N LEU A 48 24.27 6.34 0.09
CA LEU A 48 24.80 5.99 -1.23
C LEU A 48 24.57 4.51 -1.56
N SER A 49 24.36 3.70 -0.54
CA SER A 49 24.00 2.29 -0.63
C SER A 49 22.81 1.99 0.31
N VAL A 50 22.13 0.87 0.08
CA VAL A 50 21.07 0.39 0.98
C VAL A 50 21.59 0.21 2.40
N ALA A 51 22.79 -0.33 2.57
CA ALA A 51 23.38 -0.54 3.90
C ALA A 51 23.60 0.79 4.64
N GLU A 52 24.09 1.83 3.95
CA GLU A 52 24.28 3.16 4.53
C GLU A 52 22.95 3.84 4.85
N ASP A 53 21.94 3.67 3.98
CA ASP A 53 20.62 4.22 4.21
C ASP A 53 19.97 3.61 5.46
N LEU A 54 20.05 2.28 5.63
CA LEU A 54 19.57 1.61 6.84
C LEU A 54 20.35 2.01 8.10
N ALA A 55 21.65 2.25 7.98
CA ALA A 55 22.49 2.63 9.12
C ALA A 55 22.26 4.08 9.59
N PHE A 56 21.70 4.94 8.75
CA PHE A 56 21.64 6.38 8.96
C PHE A 56 20.97 6.79 10.28
N ALA A 57 19.86 6.17 10.65
CA ALA A 57 19.18 6.46 11.92
C ALA A 57 20.06 6.07 13.13
N LEU A 58 20.71 4.91 13.08
CA LEU A 58 21.60 4.42 14.12
C LEU A 58 22.87 5.24 14.25
N GLU A 59 23.36 5.83 13.15
CA GLU A 59 24.49 6.77 13.17
C GLU A 59 24.12 8.05 13.93
N ASN A 60 22.90 8.57 13.70
CA ASN A 60 22.41 9.74 14.43
C ASN A 60 22.27 9.49 15.94
N ASP A 61 21.99 8.25 16.33
CA ASP A 61 21.90 7.82 17.72
C ASP A 61 23.27 7.45 18.33
N VAL A 62 24.36 7.61 17.55
CA VAL A 62 25.73 7.25 17.99
C VAL A 62 25.83 5.77 18.42
N THR A 63 25.08 4.89 17.75
CA THR A 63 25.09 3.45 18.01
C THR A 63 26.49 2.84 17.73
N ALA A 64 26.95 1.92 18.56
CA ALA A 64 28.23 1.25 18.37
C ALA A 64 28.26 0.47 17.03
N LEU A 65 29.39 0.50 16.32
CA LEU A 65 29.51 -0.03 14.95
C LEU A 65 29.07 -1.51 14.83
N ASP A 66 29.42 -2.34 15.81
CA ASP A 66 29.09 -3.78 15.78
C ASP A 66 27.56 -3.98 15.99
N GLU A 67 26.94 -3.20 16.85
CA GLU A 67 25.49 -3.22 17.06
C GLU A 67 24.76 -2.71 15.82
N MET A 68 25.21 -1.60 15.23
CA MET A 68 24.70 -1.06 13.99
C MET A 68 24.69 -2.10 12.87
N LYS A 69 25.83 -2.76 12.64
CA LYS A 69 25.94 -3.84 11.64
C LYS A 69 24.93 -4.96 11.91
N ASN A 70 24.84 -5.41 13.17
CA ASN A 70 23.93 -6.48 13.54
C ASN A 70 22.46 -6.11 13.27
N ARG A 71 22.05 -4.87 13.60
CA ARG A 71 20.70 -4.39 13.33
C ARG A 71 20.42 -4.26 11.82
N VAL A 72 21.36 -3.70 11.06
CA VAL A 72 21.25 -3.61 9.59
C VAL A 72 21.08 -5.00 8.98
N TYR A 73 21.91 -5.98 9.37
CA TYR A 73 21.78 -7.34 8.86
C TYR A 73 20.47 -8.01 9.29
N LYS A 74 20.04 -7.87 10.55
CA LYS A 74 18.75 -8.39 11.05
C LYS A 74 17.58 -7.93 10.18
N TRP A 75 17.48 -6.62 9.95
CA TRP A 75 16.36 -6.06 9.18
C TRP A 75 16.50 -6.31 7.68
N ALA A 76 17.72 -6.33 7.14
CA ALA A 76 17.95 -6.69 5.76
C ALA A 76 17.58 -8.16 5.46
N GLU A 77 17.85 -9.08 6.38
CA GLU A 77 17.44 -10.49 6.26
C GLU A 77 15.92 -10.61 6.33
N LYS A 78 15.28 -9.99 7.33
CA LYS A 78 13.83 -10.03 7.54
C LYS A 78 13.04 -9.47 6.36
N LEU A 79 13.59 -8.49 5.64
CA LEU A 79 12.94 -7.81 4.53
C LEU A 79 13.46 -8.24 3.15
N ASP A 80 14.28 -9.30 3.09
CA ASP A 80 14.81 -9.87 1.85
C ASP A 80 15.68 -8.88 1.06
N LEU A 81 16.52 -8.12 1.78
CA LEU A 81 17.39 -7.05 1.24
C LEU A 81 18.88 -7.39 1.25
N ILE A 82 19.30 -8.54 1.78
CA ILE A 82 20.72 -8.90 1.93
C ILE A 82 21.49 -8.75 0.62
N SER A 83 20.92 -9.24 -0.50
CA SER A 83 21.56 -9.15 -1.82
C SER A 83 21.61 -7.73 -2.39
N LEU A 84 20.90 -6.80 -1.79
CA LEU A 84 20.75 -5.40 -2.24
C LEU A 84 21.59 -4.42 -1.42
N LEU A 85 22.19 -4.84 -0.30
CA LEU A 85 22.88 -3.96 0.65
C LEU A 85 23.92 -3.04 0.02
N ASN A 86 24.61 -3.51 -1.03
CA ASN A 86 25.63 -2.73 -1.74
C ASN A 86 25.11 -1.97 -2.97
N GLN A 87 23.80 -2.06 -3.26
CA GLN A 87 23.21 -1.35 -4.39
C GLN A 87 22.79 0.05 -3.97
N ARG A 88 22.65 0.93 -4.97
CA ARG A 88 22.10 2.28 -4.75
C ARG A 88 20.58 2.18 -4.63
N PRO A 89 19.96 2.85 -3.65
CA PRO A 89 18.50 2.85 -3.52
C PRO A 89 17.77 3.28 -4.81
N GLN A 90 18.34 4.22 -5.57
CA GLN A 90 17.76 4.74 -6.80
C GLN A 90 17.63 3.68 -7.91
N ASP A 91 18.52 2.67 -7.93
CA ASP A 91 18.56 1.62 -8.96
C ASP A 91 17.57 0.48 -8.68
N LEU A 92 16.90 0.50 -7.53
CA LEU A 92 15.97 -0.52 -7.09
C LEU A 92 14.59 -0.40 -7.76
N SER A 93 13.86 -1.51 -7.85
CA SER A 93 12.45 -1.50 -8.22
C SER A 93 11.58 -0.84 -7.15
N GLY A 94 10.37 -0.38 -7.51
CA GLY A 94 9.45 0.27 -6.56
C GLY A 94 9.17 -0.57 -5.30
N GLY A 95 8.94 -1.89 -5.45
CA GLY A 95 8.73 -2.78 -4.31
C GLY A 95 9.99 -2.97 -3.46
N GLN A 96 11.18 -3.00 -4.07
CA GLN A 96 12.46 -3.05 -3.32
C GLN A 96 12.70 -1.74 -2.56
N LYS A 97 12.46 -0.59 -3.19
CA LYS A 97 12.53 0.73 -2.55
C LYS A 97 11.62 0.82 -1.33
N GLN A 98 10.38 0.32 -1.46
CA GLN A 98 9.43 0.29 -0.36
C GLN A 98 9.94 -0.56 0.81
N ARG A 99 10.54 -1.73 0.54
CA ARG A 99 11.14 -2.58 1.58
C ARG A 99 12.35 -1.91 2.24
N VAL A 100 13.20 -1.21 1.48
CA VAL A 100 14.33 -0.46 2.05
C VAL A 100 13.84 0.67 2.94
N SER A 101 12.85 1.46 2.49
CA SER A 101 12.24 2.52 3.29
C SER A 101 11.63 1.97 4.58
N LEU A 102 10.93 0.83 4.49
CA LEU A 102 10.38 0.13 5.65
C LEU A 102 11.48 -0.33 6.61
N ALA A 103 12.57 -0.91 6.11
CA ALA A 103 13.70 -1.34 6.92
C ALA A 103 14.34 -0.16 7.68
N GLY A 104 14.53 0.98 7.00
CA GLY A 104 15.10 2.20 7.59
C GLY A 104 14.22 2.78 8.71
N VAL A 105 12.90 2.57 8.63
CA VAL A 105 11.95 2.99 9.67
C VAL A 105 11.89 2.00 10.83
N LEU A 106 11.99 0.70 10.54
CA LEU A 106 11.89 -0.37 11.55
C LEU A 106 13.15 -0.53 12.38
N ILE A 107 14.29 -0.12 11.86
CA ILE A 107 15.58 -0.27 12.54
C ILE A 107 15.65 0.51 13.86
N ASP A 108 14.85 1.57 14.00
CA ASP A 108 14.72 2.37 15.23
C ASP A 108 13.89 1.66 16.32
N GLU A 109 13.21 0.57 15.98
CA GLU A 109 12.35 -0.20 16.90
C GLU A 109 11.32 0.67 17.64
N SER A 110 10.80 1.70 16.97
CA SER A 110 9.76 2.60 17.51
C SER A 110 8.46 1.86 17.79
N PRO A 111 7.80 2.13 18.93
CA PRO A 111 6.56 1.43 19.29
C PRO A 111 5.34 1.81 18.45
N ILE A 112 5.39 2.92 17.71
CA ILE A 112 4.32 3.38 16.83
C ILE A 112 4.87 3.55 15.42
N LEU A 113 4.23 2.87 14.46
CA LEU A 113 4.56 2.95 13.04
C LEU A 113 3.44 3.67 12.28
N LEU A 114 3.81 4.67 11.51
CA LEU A 114 2.93 5.46 10.66
C LEU A 114 3.26 5.16 9.20
N PHE A 115 2.26 4.78 8.42
CA PHE A 115 2.37 4.55 6.98
C PHE A 115 1.49 5.55 6.25
N ASP A 116 2.11 6.42 5.46
CA ASP A 116 1.41 7.43 4.67
C ASP A 116 1.37 6.99 3.21
N GLU A 117 0.22 6.47 2.78
CA GLU A 117 -0.04 5.89 1.46
C GLU A 117 1.02 4.86 1.01
N PRO A 118 1.30 3.81 1.81
CA PRO A 118 2.36 2.84 1.52
C PRO A 118 2.13 2.05 0.23
N LEU A 119 0.92 2.08 -0.34
CA LEU A 119 0.55 1.38 -1.56
C LEU A 119 0.67 2.26 -2.82
N ALA A 120 1.06 3.52 -2.67
CA ALA A 120 1.23 4.43 -3.80
C ALA A 120 2.24 3.88 -4.81
N ASN A 121 1.90 3.97 -6.10
CA ASN A 121 2.76 3.54 -7.21
C ASN A 121 3.10 2.03 -7.26
N LEU A 122 2.47 1.20 -6.41
CA LEU A 122 2.64 -0.25 -6.43
C LEU A 122 1.57 -0.91 -7.32
N ASP A 123 1.97 -1.99 -8.00
CA ASP A 123 1.00 -2.89 -8.61
C ASP A 123 0.23 -3.67 -7.51
N PRO A 124 -0.96 -4.25 -7.82
CA PRO A 124 -1.80 -4.88 -6.81
C PRO A 124 -1.10 -5.99 -6.02
N LYS A 125 -0.25 -6.80 -6.68
CA LYS A 125 0.48 -7.89 -5.99
C LYS A 125 1.53 -7.34 -5.04
N SER A 126 2.32 -6.37 -5.49
CA SER A 126 3.32 -5.69 -4.64
C SER A 126 2.65 -4.97 -3.47
N GLY A 127 1.46 -4.38 -3.69
CA GLY A 127 0.67 -3.77 -2.62
C GLY A 127 0.24 -4.78 -1.56
N GLN A 128 -0.29 -5.95 -1.96
CA GLN A 128 -0.63 -7.03 -1.04
C GLN A 128 0.59 -7.52 -0.24
N ASP A 129 1.72 -7.73 -0.92
CA ASP A 129 2.96 -8.18 -0.27
C ASP A 129 3.42 -7.18 0.82
N ILE A 130 3.24 -5.87 0.62
CA ILE A 130 3.53 -4.84 1.62
C ILE A 130 2.56 -4.88 2.80
N ILE A 131 1.25 -5.03 2.55
CA ILE A 131 0.27 -5.15 3.65
C ILE A 131 0.52 -6.42 4.46
N GLU A 132 0.86 -7.53 3.82
CA GLU A 132 1.25 -8.77 4.52
C GLU A 132 2.48 -8.57 5.40
N LEU A 133 3.48 -7.85 4.88
CA LEU A 133 4.70 -7.55 5.61
C LEU A 133 4.43 -6.63 6.83
N ILE A 134 3.59 -5.60 6.66
CA ILE A 134 3.18 -4.72 7.76
C ILE A 134 2.44 -5.51 8.85
N ASP A 135 1.50 -6.39 8.47
CA ASP A 135 0.76 -7.25 9.40
C ASP A 135 1.69 -8.21 10.16
N GLN A 136 2.66 -8.82 9.45
CA GLN A 136 3.66 -9.68 10.08
C GLN A 136 4.47 -8.90 11.13
N ILE A 137 4.99 -7.73 10.79
CA ILE A 137 5.78 -6.88 11.69
C ILE A 137 4.93 -6.46 12.89
N HIS A 138 3.69 -6.01 12.67
CA HIS A 138 2.75 -5.68 13.75
C HIS A 138 2.61 -6.82 14.75
N LYS A 139 2.45 -8.06 14.29
CA LYS A 139 2.28 -9.25 15.14
C LYS A 139 3.56 -9.66 15.86
N GLU A 140 4.69 -9.62 15.16
CA GLU A 140 5.97 -10.09 15.71
C GLU A 140 6.59 -9.10 16.70
N GLU A 141 6.55 -7.81 16.39
CA GLU A 141 7.17 -6.76 17.20
C GLU A 141 6.18 -6.12 18.21
N GLY A 142 4.88 -6.42 18.12
CA GLY A 142 3.86 -5.83 18.99
C GLY A 142 3.69 -4.31 18.83
N THR A 143 3.98 -3.77 17.65
CA THR A 143 3.93 -2.34 17.38
C THR A 143 2.50 -1.84 17.19
N THR A 144 2.23 -0.58 17.53
CA THR A 144 0.99 0.09 17.13
C THR A 144 1.14 0.62 15.71
N THR A 145 0.28 0.17 14.80
CA THR A 145 0.38 0.50 13.38
C THR A 145 -0.79 1.38 12.94
N LEU A 146 -0.50 2.53 12.30
CA LEU A 146 -1.47 3.39 11.64
C LEU A 146 -1.16 3.42 10.15
N ILE A 147 -2.16 3.09 9.32
CA ILE A 147 -2.06 3.12 7.86
C ILE A 147 -3.01 4.19 7.36
N ILE A 148 -2.50 5.21 6.66
CA ILE A 148 -3.29 6.22 5.97
C ILE A 148 -3.38 5.76 4.53
N GLU A 149 -4.57 5.46 4.06
CA GLU A 149 -4.81 4.92 2.72
C GLU A 149 -6.22 5.27 2.21
N HIS A 150 -6.33 5.41 0.91
CA HIS A 150 -7.61 5.56 0.21
C HIS A 150 -8.05 4.25 -0.49
N ARG A 151 -7.18 3.27 -0.58
CA ARG A 151 -7.40 1.93 -1.16
C ARG A 151 -7.80 0.94 -0.07
N LEU A 152 -8.99 1.14 0.51
CA LEU A 152 -9.45 0.37 1.67
C LEU A 152 -9.49 -1.14 1.42
N GLU A 153 -9.87 -1.59 0.21
CA GLU A 153 -9.91 -3.01 -0.16
C GLU A 153 -8.55 -3.69 -0.04
N ASP A 154 -7.48 -2.98 -0.41
CA ASP A 154 -6.13 -3.54 -0.31
C ASP A 154 -5.66 -3.63 1.16
N VAL A 155 -6.01 -2.64 2.00
CA VAL A 155 -5.70 -2.67 3.44
C VAL A 155 -6.45 -3.79 4.14
N LEU A 156 -7.72 -4.02 3.79
CA LEU A 156 -8.56 -5.10 4.35
C LEU A 156 -8.15 -6.52 3.89
N HIS A 157 -7.12 -6.64 3.05
CA HIS A 157 -6.48 -7.93 2.77
C HIS A 157 -5.94 -8.60 4.04
N ARG A 158 -5.68 -7.82 5.09
CA ARG A 158 -5.33 -8.32 6.44
C ARG A 158 -6.28 -7.72 7.49
N PRO A 159 -6.46 -8.42 8.63
CA PRO A 159 -7.34 -7.92 9.68
C PRO A 159 -6.92 -6.53 10.17
N VAL A 160 -7.89 -5.66 10.36
CA VAL A 160 -7.74 -4.30 10.89
C VAL A 160 -8.65 -4.15 12.10
N ASP A 161 -8.13 -3.69 13.24
CA ASP A 161 -8.91 -3.54 14.47
C ASP A 161 -9.92 -2.41 14.37
N ARG A 162 -9.54 -1.30 13.70
CA ARG A 162 -10.33 -0.07 13.69
C ARG A 162 -10.07 0.78 12.45
N ILE A 163 -11.14 1.34 11.90
CA ILE A 163 -11.10 2.32 10.82
C ILE A 163 -11.56 3.68 11.34
N VAL A 164 -10.82 4.72 10.97
CA VAL A 164 -11.19 6.11 11.19
C VAL A 164 -11.40 6.76 9.83
N LEU A 165 -12.64 7.15 9.55
CA LEU A 165 -13.00 7.87 8.33
C LEU A 165 -12.96 9.37 8.59
N ILE A 166 -12.16 10.09 7.80
CA ILE A 166 -11.97 11.54 7.90
C ILE A 166 -12.44 12.18 6.58
N ASN A 167 -13.29 13.21 6.69
CA ASN A 167 -13.63 14.08 5.57
C ASN A 167 -13.80 15.51 6.07
N ASP A 168 -13.38 16.50 5.27
CA ASP A 168 -13.42 17.93 5.59
C ASP A 168 -12.86 18.27 7.00
N GLY A 169 -11.74 17.61 7.39
CA GLY A 169 -11.08 17.80 8.67
C GLY A 169 -11.85 17.29 9.89
N ARG A 170 -12.89 16.44 9.68
CA ARG A 170 -13.72 15.87 10.75
C ARG A 170 -13.69 14.36 10.70
N ILE A 171 -13.70 13.74 11.87
CA ILE A 171 -13.94 12.29 11.98
C ILE A 171 -15.43 12.03 11.79
N LEU A 172 -15.77 11.33 10.69
CA LEU A 172 -17.14 10.92 10.38
C LEU A 172 -17.47 9.55 10.94
N PHE A 173 -16.45 8.69 11.06
CA PHE A 173 -16.61 7.35 11.62
C PHE A 173 -15.36 6.94 12.39
N ASN A 174 -15.54 6.16 13.44
CA ASN A 174 -14.48 5.57 14.25
C ASN A 174 -15.00 4.27 14.86
N GLY A 175 -14.66 3.12 14.29
CA GLY A 175 -15.20 1.83 14.71
C GLY A 175 -14.56 0.65 13.99
N SER A 176 -15.14 -0.54 14.11
CA SER A 176 -14.68 -1.74 13.42
C SER A 176 -14.90 -1.66 11.90
N PRO A 177 -14.11 -2.38 11.09
CA PRO A 177 -14.32 -2.47 9.65
C PRO A 177 -15.75 -2.88 9.29
N ASP A 178 -16.30 -3.92 9.90
CA ASP A 178 -17.66 -4.41 9.62
C ASP A 178 -18.72 -3.35 9.85
N GLN A 179 -18.59 -2.56 10.93
CA GLN A 179 -19.52 -1.47 11.22
C GLN A 179 -19.49 -0.39 10.13
N LEU A 180 -18.33 -0.05 9.58
CA LEU A 180 -18.22 0.91 8.49
C LEU A 180 -18.82 0.36 7.20
N LEU A 181 -18.45 -0.88 6.84
CA LEU A 181 -18.84 -1.53 5.60
C LEU A 181 -20.34 -1.85 5.51
N ALA A 182 -21.01 -1.96 6.65
CA ALA A 182 -22.47 -2.07 6.75
C ALA A 182 -23.20 -0.76 6.39
N THR A 183 -22.50 0.37 6.30
CA THR A 183 -23.05 1.70 6.00
C THR A 183 -22.78 2.13 4.56
N ASP A 184 -23.39 3.24 4.13
CA ASP A 184 -23.10 3.91 2.85
C ASP A 184 -22.09 5.06 3.01
N LEU A 185 -21.41 5.20 4.15
CA LEU A 185 -20.56 6.34 4.47
C LEU A 185 -19.38 6.48 3.48
N LEU A 186 -18.82 5.40 2.99
CA LEU A 186 -17.72 5.44 2.02
C LEU A 186 -18.20 6.10 0.71
N THR A 187 -19.27 5.59 0.13
CA THR A 187 -19.81 6.09 -1.15
C THR A 187 -20.35 7.51 -1.04
N GLN A 188 -21.00 7.86 0.08
CA GLN A 188 -21.50 9.23 0.35
C GLN A 188 -20.36 10.25 0.45
N ASN A 189 -19.16 9.82 0.81
CA ASN A 189 -17.98 10.68 0.93
C ASN A 189 -16.98 10.52 -0.23
N GLY A 190 -17.41 9.89 -1.34
CA GLY A 190 -16.59 9.75 -2.55
C GLY A 190 -15.42 8.77 -2.40
N ILE A 191 -15.43 7.94 -1.35
CA ILE A 191 -14.43 6.91 -1.13
C ILE A 191 -14.91 5.60 -1.74
N ARG A 192 -14.03 4.95 -2.48
CA ARG A 192 -14.36 3.66 -3.09
C ARG A 192 -14.53 2.59 -2.02
N GLU A 193 -15.70 1.98 -1.97
CA GLU A 193 -15.90 0.77 -1.18
C GLU A 193 -15.26 -0.45 -1.86
N PRO A 194 -14.94 -1.52 -1.13
CA PRO A 194 -14.50 -2.79 -1.71
C PRO A 194 -15.45 -3.29 -2.80
N LEU A 195 -14.88 -3.78 -3.91
CA LEU A 195 -15.65 -4.13 -5.12
C LEU A 195 -16.70 -5.23 -4.85
N TYR A 196 -16.37 -6.20 -4.00
CA TYR A 196 -17.30 -7.26 -3.62
C TYR A 196 -18.56 -6.71 -2.92
N LEU A 197 -18.44 -5.66 -2.10
CA LEU A 197 -19.60 -5.04 -1.43
C LEU A 197 -20.49 -4.29 -2.42
N THR A 198 -19.87 -3.54 -3.36
CA THR A 198 -20.60 -2.90 -4.46
C THR A 198 -21.41 -3.94 -5.23
N THR A 199 -20.80 -5.10 -5.52
CA THR A 199 -21.47 -6.21 -6.21
C THR A 199 -22.64 -6.76 -5.39
N LEU A 200 -22.45 -7.00 -4.10
CA LEU A 200 -23.51 -7.50 -3.20
C LEU A 200 -24.70 -6.53 -3.13
N ARG A 201 -24.43 -5.23 -3.03
CA ARG A 201 -25.48 -4.19 -3.04
C ARG A 201 -26.27 -4.21 -4.35
N GLN A 202 -25.59 -4.33 -5.51
CA GLN A 202 -26.26 -4.43 -6.82
C GLN A 202 -27.11 -5.69 -6.94
N LEU A 203 -26.75 -6.77 -6.24
CA LEU A 203 -27.54 -7.98 -6.15
C LEU A 203 -28.67 -7.92 -5.09
N GLY A 204 -28.88 -6.75 -4.47
CA GLY A 204 -29.95 -6.52 -3.50
C GLY A 204 -29.68 -7.12 -2.11
N VAL A 205 -28.42 -7.39 -1.78
CA VAL A 205 -28.04 -7.83 -0.43
C VAL A 205 -28.05 -6.63 0.52
N ASP A 206 -28.74 -6.76 1.66
CA ASP A 206 -28.76 -5.75 2.72
C ASP A 206 -27.56 -5.95 3.65
N LEU A 207 -26.49 -5.21 3.38
CA LEU A 207 -25.23 -5.36 4.12
C LEU A 207 -25.36 -5.05 5.62
N ALA A 208 -26.37 -4.30 6.03
CA ALA A 208 -26.61 -4.02 7.45
C ALA A 208 -27.06 -5.27 8.26
N LYS A 209 -27.41 -6.34 7.57
CA LYS A 209 -27.82 -7.63 8.16
C LYS A 209 -26.76 -8.72 8.05
N GLU A 210 -25.66 -8.43 7.38
CA GLU A 210 -24.59 -9.39 7.18
C GLU A 210 -23.47 -9.15 8.22
N GLU A 211 -22.81 -10.24 8.60
CA GLU A 211 -21.68 -10.23 9.52
C GLU A 211 -20.38 -10.52 8.76
N GLN A 212 -19.24 -10.14 9.33
CA GLN A 212 -17.90 -10.40 8.77
C GLN A 212 -17.71 -9.81 7.36
N LEU A 213 -18.24 -8.61 7.14
CA LEU A 213 -18.14 -7.93 5.85
C LEU A 213 -16.70 -7.62 5.43
N ALA A 214 -15.79 -7.46 6.38
CA ALA A 214 -14.37 -7.23 6.13
C ALA A 214 -13.57 -8.51 5.80
N ASP A 215 -14.16 -9.68 6.01
CA ASP A 215 -13.52 -10.98 5.77
C ASP A 215 -14.18 -11.67 4.56
N LEU A 216 -13.53 -11.49 3.39
CA LEU A 216 -14.05 -12.01 2.12
C LEU A 216 -14.15 -13.55 2.12
N ASP A 217 -13.25 -14.25 2.83
CA ASP A 217 -13.20 -15.71 2.86
C ASP A 217 -14.36 -16.32 3.67
N ASN A 218 -14.88 -15.59 4.65
CA ASN A 218 -15.98 -16.00 5.51
C ASN A 218 -17.34 -15.41 5.14
N LEU A 219 -17.37 -14.55 4.09
CA LEU A 219 -18.58 -13.91 3.65
C LEU A 219 -19.57 -14.89 3.01
N SER A 220 -20.78 -15.01 3.56
CA SER A 220 -21.82 -15.89 3.02
C SER A 220 -22.59 -15.24 1.89
N ILE A 221 -22.36 -15.70 0.64
CA ILE A 221 -22.99 -15.14 -0.58
C ILE A 221 -24.08 -16.06 -1.19
N SER A 222 -24.70 -16.91 -0.39
CA SER A 222 -25.63 -17.92 -0.88
C SER A 222 -26.83 -17.36 -1.70
N LYS A 223 -27.29 -16.15 -1.44
CA LYS A 223 -28.35 -15.50 -2.22
C LYS A 223 -27.86 -14.83 -3.51
N ALA A 224 -26.60 -14.44 -3.56
CA ALA A 224 -26.01 -13.71 -4.69
C ALA A 224 -25.61 -14.63 -5.85
N GLN A 225 -25.31 -15.90 -5.59
CA GLN A 225 -24.85 -16.86 -6.61
C GLN A 225 -25.89 -17.12 -7.71
N VAL A 226 -27.18 -17.10 -7.38
CA VAL A 226 -28.25 -17.40 -8.34
C VAL A 226 -28.46 -16.25 -9.35
N GLN A 227 -28.24 -15.00 -8.94
CA GLN A 227 -28.44 -13.84 -9.80
C GLN A 227 -27.26 -13.58 -10.75
N LEU A 228 -26.02 -13.83 -10.32
CA LEU A 228 -24.82 -13.68 -11.14
C LEU A 228 -24.82 -14.57 -12.38
N GLN A 229 -25.37 -15.79 -12.29
CA GLN A 229 -25.43 -16.72 -13.42
C GLN A 229 -26.31 -16.21 -14.57
N ASN A 230 -27.30 -15.37 -14.30
CA ASN A 230 -28.22 -14.85 -15.30
C ASN A 230 -27.73 -13.60 -16.07
N GLU A 231 -26.72 -12.90 -15.54
CA GLU A 231 -26.19 -11.67 -16.17
C GLU A 231 -24.99 -11.92 -17.10
N LEU A 232 -24.32 -13.06 -17.00
CA LEU A 232 -23.10 -13.36 -17.77
C LEU A 232 -23.35 -13.79 -19.23
N ALA A 233 -24.60 -13.91 -19.66
CA ALA A 233 -24.96 -14.44 -20.98
C ALA A 233 -25.31 -13.33 -22.02
N LYS A 234 -24.52 -12.26 -22.13
CA LYS A 234 -24.69 -11.30 -23.22
C LYS A 234 -23.78 -11.61 -24.39
N GLU A 235 -24.38 -11.88 -25.57
CA GLU A 235 -23.65 -12.06 -26.82
C GLU A 235 -22.88 -10.80 -27.22
N THR A 236 -21.59 -10.92 -27.50
CA THR A 236 -20.74 -9.85 -28.03
C THR A 236 -20.92 -9.76 -29.54
N PRO A 237 -21.20 -8.57 -30.12
CA PRO A 237 -21.30 -8.41 -31.58
C PRO A 237 -19.94 -8.68 -32.26
N GLU A 238 -19.96 -9.27 -33.46
CA GLU A 238 -18.75 -9.40 -34.29
C GLU A 238 -18.22 -8.00 -34.65
N LEU A 239 -17.01 -7.68 -34.18
CA LEU A 239 -16.32 -6.43 -34.45
C LEU A 239 -15.17 -6.67 -35.44
N HIS A 240 -14.98 -5.76 -36.38
CA HIS A 240 -13.86 -5.84 -37.35
C HIS A 240 -12.53 -5.43 -36.71
N SER A 241 -11.46 -6.20 -37.01
CA SER A 241 -10.09 -5.89 -36.58
C SER A 241 -9.68 -4.50 -37.04
N LEU A 242 -9.19 -3.66 -36.14
CA LEU A 242 -8.68 -2.32 -36.39
C LEU A 242 -7.16 -2.24 -36.29
N PHE A 243 -6.59 -3.00 -35.37
CA PHE A 243 -5.18 -2.97 -35.05
C PHE A 243 -4.71 -4.37 -34.65
N ARG A 244 -3.69 -4.89 -35.31
CA ARG A 244 -3.18 -6.23 -35.06
C ARG A 244 -1.67 -6.23 -34.87
N LEU A 245 -1.24 -6.85 -33.80
CA LEU A 245 0.14 -7.28 -33.58
C LEU A 245 0.22 -8.78 -33.83
N ASP A 246 1.23 -9.21 -34.55
CA ASP A 246 1.46 -10.62 -34.85
C ASP A 246 2.96 -10.91 -34.69
N ASP A 247 3.30 -11.71 -33.69
CA ASP A 247 4.68 -12.09 -33.34
C ASP A 247 5.63 -10.91 -33.06
N VAL A 248 5.13 -9.85 -32.45
CA VAL A 248 5.90 -8.64 -32.18
C VAL A 248 6.79 -8.82 -30.95
N SER A 249 8.11 -8.64 -31.16
CA SER A 249 9.11 -8.67 -30.09
C SER A 249 9.89 -7.35 -30.07
N PHE A 250 10.29 -6.90 -28.88
CA PHE A 250 11.08 -5.69 -28.70
C PHE A 250 12.06 -5.81 -27.54
N SER A 251 13.27 -5.30 -27.72
CA SER A 251 14.32 -5.25 -26.71
C SER A 251 14.90 -3.85 -26.61
N TYR A 252 15.25 -3.42 -25.39
CA TYR A 252 16.16 -2.29 -25.19
C TYR A 252 17.57 -2.89 -25.08
N ASP A 253 18.44 -2.57 -26.01
CA ASP A 253 19.76 -3.19 -26.15
C ASP A 253 19.63 -4.73 -26.11
N ASP A 254 20.33 -5.41 -25.21
CA ASP A 254 20.29 -6.87 -25.04
C ASP A 254 19.16 -7.36 -24.09
N ARG A 255 18.34 -6.45 -23.55
CA ARG A 255 17.25 -6.80 -22.61
C ARG A 255 15.91 -6.94 -23.33
N PRO A 256 15.40 -8.17 -23.51
CA PRO A 256 14.10 -8.39 -24.14
C PRO A 256 12.96 -7.93 -23.20
N ILE A 257 12.06 -7.08 -23.70
CA ILE A 257 10.91 -6.54 -22.97
C ILE A 257 9.60 -7.13 -23.49
N LEU A 258 9.39 -7.09 -24.80
CA LEU A 258 8.23 -7.72 -25.44
C LEU A 258 8.68 -8.98 -26.16
N LYS A 259 7.93 -10.07 -25.99
CA LYS A 259 8.32 -11.38 -26.50
C LYS A 259 7.13 -11.99 -27.24
N SER A 260 7.23 -12.05 -28.58
CA SER A 260 6.25 -12.74 -29.43
C SER A 260 4.80 -12.38 -29.11
N LEU A 261 4.47 -11.08 -29.09
CA LEU A 261 3.14 -10.59 -28.73
C LEU A 261 2.18 -10.76 -29.90
N HIS A 262 1.03 -11.33 -29.60
CA HIS A 262 -0.13 -11.41 -30.48
C HIS A 262 -1.29 -10.65 -29.84
N LEU A 263 -1.82 -9.64 -30.52
CA LEU A 263 -2.94 -8.84 -30.03
C LEU A 263 -3.77 -8.38 -31.23
N ASP A 264 -5.07 -8.58 -31.18
CA ASP A 264 -6.02 -8.08 -32.15
C ASP A 264 -7.03 -7.16 -31.47
N ILE A 265 -7.07 -5.89 -31.91
CA ILE A 265 -7.96 -4.86 -31.36
C ILE A 265 -9.01 -4.52 -32.40
N LYS A 266 -10.27 -4.63 -32.02
CA LYS A 266 -11.39 -4.44 -32.91
C LYS A 266 -11.95 -3.01 -32.80
N LYS A 267 -12.60 -2.56 -33.90
CA LYS A 267 -13.22 -1.22 -33.95
C LYS A 267 -14.28 -1.07 -32.87
N GLY A 268 -14.16 -0.02 -32.03
CA GLY A 268 -15.11 0.26 -30.95
C GLY A 268 -14.85 -0.52 -29.64
N GLU A 269 -13.83 -1.36 -29.61
CA GLU A 269 -13.40 -2.08 -28.43
C GLU A 269 -12.74 -1.15 -27.40
N LYS A 270 -13.00 -1.39 -26.11
CA LYS A 270 -12.33 -0.71 -25.00
C LYS A 270 -11.46 -1.74 -24.26
N ILE A 271 -10.16 -1.59 -24.36
CA ILE A 271 -9.19 -2.56 -23.86
C ILE A 271 -8.42 -1.98 -22.68
N ALA A 272 -8.31 -2.74 -21.61
CA ALA A 272 -7.42 -2.45 -20.50
C ALA A 272 -6.18 -3.34 -20.56
N ILE A 273 -4.98 -2.73 -20.61
CA ILE A 273 -3.70 -3.44 -20.54
C ILE A 273 -3.24 -3.46 -19.10
N VAL A 274 -3.24 -4.65 -18.49
CA VAL A 274 -2.90 -4.86 -17.08
C VAL A 274 -1.64 -5.72 -16.93
N GLY A 275 -0.97 -5.63 -15.80
CA GLY A 275 0.24 -6.43 -15.50
C GLY A 275 1.11 -5.76 -14.44
N LYS A 276 2.06 -6.51 -13.88
CA LYS A 276 3.01 -6.03 -12.87
C LYS A 276 3.84 -4.85 -13.38
N ASN A 277 4.43 -4.09 -12.45
CA ASN A 277 5.40 -3.06 -12.79
C ASN A 277 6.61 -3.70 -13.51
N GLY A 278 7.10 -3.04 -14.58
CA GLY A 278 8.16 -3.61 -15.43
C GLY A 278 7.72 -4.67 -16.44
N ALA A 279 6.44 -5.03 -16.54
CA ALA A 279 5.96 -6.05 -17.48
C ALA A 279 5.93 -5.63 -18.97
N GLY A 280 6.34 -4.39 -19.30
CA GLY A 280 6.39 -3.92 -20.70
C GLY A 280 5.13 -3.16 -21.17
N LYS A 281 4.14 -2.85 -20.29
CA LYS A 281 2.90 -2.14 -20.66
C LYS A 281 3.16 -0.81 -21.36
N SER A 282 4.03 0.03 -20.78
CA SER A 282 4.39 1.33 -21.35
C SER A 282 5.24 1.20 -22.63
N THR A 283 6.00 0.12 -22.76
CA THR A 283 6.76 -0.20 -23.98
C THR A 283 5.80 -0.57 -25.10
N LEU A 284 4.80 -1.41 -24.82
CA LEU A 284 3.76 -1.75 -25.78
C LEU A 284 2.96 -0.51 -26.23
N ALA A 285 2.65 0.41 -25.34
CA ALA A 285 1.93 1.64 -25.68
C ALA A 285 2.75 2.65 -26.50
N LYS A 286 4.10 2.49 -26.54
CA LYS A 286 5.03 3.34 -27.33
C LYS A 286 5.45 2.70 -28.64
N ALA A 287 5.21 1.41 -28.80
CA ALA A 287 5.47 0.68 -30.04
C ALA A 287 4.38 0.95 -31.08
#